data_c0f62a331a89e3a5ad8136280879a7cb
#
_entry.id   c0f62a331a89e3a5ad8136280879a7cb
#
_cell.length_a   1.000
_cell.length_b   1.000
_cell.length_c   1.000
_cell.angle_alpha   90.00
_cell.angle_beta   90.00
_cell.angle_gamma   90.00
#
_symmetry.space_group_name_H-M   'P 1'
#
loop_
_entity.id
_entity.type
_entity.pdbx_description
1 polymer ?
#
loop_
_entity_poly.entity_id
_entity_poly.type
_entity_poly.pdbx_seq_one_letter_code
_entity_poly.pdbx_strand_id
1 'polypeptide(L)'
;MVTYQVGRTGAVTPVANLDPVQLSGTVVKRASLHNADIIEGLDLHIGDMVYVEKGGEIIPKITGVDTSVRFMIGEKVKFITHCPECGSKLIRYEGEAAHYCPNETACPPQIKGKIEHFISRKAMNIDGLGPETVDMFYRLGLIHDTADLYRLTTDDIRGLDRMGDKSAENIIKGIMQSKEVPFERVIFALGIRFVGETVAKKIAKSFKDIEELENADLETLINIDEIGEKIARSILNYFANESNRKLVGRLKTAGLQLYRPEEDLSGHTDKLAGQSIVISGVFTHHSCLLYTSPSPRDMR
;
A
#
# COMPACT_ATOMS: atom_id res chain seq x y z
N MET A 1 13.33 17.34 -18.06
CA MET A 1 14.11 16.22 -17.43
C MET A 1 13.15 15.18 -16.89
N VAL A 2 13.43 13.87 -17.06
CA VAL A 2 12.60 12.78 -16.50
C VAL A 2 13.28 12.20 -15.28
N THR A 3 12.54 12.03 -14.20
CA THR A 3 12.95 11.35 -12.96
C THR A 3 12.12 10.08 -12.79
N TYR A 4 12.58 9.16 -11.97
CA TYR A 4 11.91 7.87 -11.76
C TYR A 4 11.64 7.67 -10.27
N GLN A 5 10.42 7.29 -9.95
CA GLN A 5 9.97 7.04 -8.58
C GLN A 5 9.70 5.55 -8.38
N VAL A 6 10.22 5.01 -7.29
CA VAL A 6 9.99 3.60 -6.92
C VAL A 6 8.91 3.53 -5.88
N GLY A 7 7.82 2.86 -6.20
CA GLY A 7 6.70 2.66 -5.28
C GLY A 7 6.92 1.48 -4.32
N ARG A 8 6.01 1.34 -3.38
CA ARG A 8 5.98 0.28 -2.35
C ARG A 8 6.09 -1.15 -2.93
N THR A 9 5.50 -1.38 -4.09
CA THR A 9 5.51 -2.68 -4.78
C THR A 9 6.71 -2.87 -5.71
N GLY A 10 7.67 -1.96 -5.68
CA GLY A 10 8.80 -1.94 -6.60
C GLY A 10 8.48 -1.34 -7.99
N ALA A 11 7.22 -1.00 -8.29
CA ALA A 11 6.86 -0.37 -9.55
C ALA A 11 7.62 0.95 -9.75
N VAL A 12 8.25 1.10 -10.92
CA VAL A 12 9.05 2.28 -11.28
C VAL A 12 8.22 3.15 -12.22
N THR A 13 7.86 4.34 -11.72
CA THR A 13 7.03 5.29 -12.47
C THR A 13 7.89 6.44 -12.97
N PRO A 14 7.95 6.69 -14.29
CA PRO A 14 8.61 7.85 -14.84
C PRO A 14 7.79 9.12 -14.64
N VAL A 15 8.45 10.20 -14.24
CA VAL A 15 7.84 11.49 -13.96
C VAL A 15 8.60 12.57 -14.73
N ALA A 16 7.90 13.27 -15.61
CA ALA A 16 8.44 14.44 -16.29
C ALA A 16 8.46 15.65 -15.35
N ASN A 17 9.62 16.30 -15.22
CA ASN A 17 9.73 17.60 -14.60
C ASN A 17 9.55 18.66 -15.68
N LEU A 18 8.57 19.52 -15.48
CA LEU A 18 8.09 20.52 -16.42
C LEU A 18 8.47 21.92 -15.95
N ASP A 19 8.56 22.85 -16.87
CA ASP A 19 8.45 24.27 -16.53
C ASP A 19 7.09 24.51 -15.89
N PRO A 20 6.99 25.36 -14.85
CA PRO A 20 5.74 25.58 -14.16
C PRO A 20 4.64 26.06 -15.08
N VAL A 21 3.52 25.33 -15.15
CA VAL A 21 2.34 25.70 -15.95
C VAL A 21 1.10 25.77 -15.08
N GLN A 22 0.29 26.82 -15.31
CA GLN A 22 -1.00 27.00 -14.62
C GLN A 22 -2.06 26.07 -15.24
N LEU A 23 -2.62 25.18 -14.43
CA LEU A 23 -3.63 24.24 -14.89
C LEU A 23 -4.73 24.08 -13.83
N SER A 24 -5.98 24.41 -14.17
CA SER A 24 -7.14 24.27 -13.27
C SER A 24 -6.91 24.84 -11.87
N GLY A 25 -6.40 26.08 -11.78
CA GLY A 25 -6.17 26.79 -10.52
C GLY A 25 -4.94 26.34 -9.71
N THR A 26 -4.13 25.42 -10.23
CA THR A 26 -2.90 24.94 -9.58
C THR A 26 -1.70 25.05 -10.51
N VAL A 27 -0.49 25.25 -9.93
CA VAL A 27 0.76 25.24 -10.67
C VAL A 27 1.29 23.81 -10.78
N VAL A 28 1.33 23.28 -11.98
CA VAL A 28 1.85 21.95 -12.29
C VAL A 28 3.33 22.06 -12.65
N LYS A 29 4.20 21.33 -11.93
CA LYS A 29 5.64 21.24 -12.16
C LYS A 29 6.08 19.82 -12.53
N ARG A 30 5.22 18.83 -12.32
CA ARG A 30 5.51 17.42 -12.59
C ARG A 30 4.27 16.75 -13.16
N ALA A 31 4.49 15.83 -14.12
CA ALA A 31 3.42 15.03 -14.70
C ALA A 31 3.88 13.58 -14.88
N SER A 32 2.96 12.64 -14.68
CA SER A 32 3.24 11.21 -14.87
C SER A 32 3.39 10.87 -16.34
N LEU A 33 4.36 10.01 -16.63
CA LEU A 33 4.53 9.34 -17.93
C LEU A 33 4.10 7.86 -17.86
N HIS A 34 3.48 7.45 -16.77
CA HIS A 34 2.95 6.13 -16.48
C HIS A 34 3.97 5.00 -16.57
N ASN A 35 4.54 4.70 -17.74
CA ASN A 35 5.43 3.56 -17.98
C ASN A 35 6.32 3.78 -19.22
N ALA A 36 7.15 2.79 -19.55
CA ALA A 36 8.05 2.82 -20.70
C ALA A 36 7.32 2.90 -22.04
N ASP A 37 6.19 2.20 -22.18
CA ASP A 37 5.43 2.12 -23.44
C ASP A 37 4.88 3.51 -23.82
N ILE A 38 4.46 4.30 -22.84
CA ILE A 38 3.99 5.67 -23.06
C ILE A 38 5.15 6.57 -23.50
N ILE A 39 6.32 6.46 -22.87
CA ILE A 39 7.53 7.22 -23.28
C ILE A 39 7.88 6.92 -24.74
N GLU A 40 7.88 5.64 -25.09
CA GLU A 40 8.21 5.19 -26.43
C GLU A 40 7.17 5.62 -27.46
N GLY A 41 5.86 5.41 -27.14
CA GLY A 41 4.76 5.79 -28.01
C GLY A 41 4.65 7.30 -28.27
N LEU A 42 5.08 8.14 -27.33
CA LEU A 42 5.15 9.59 -27.47
C LEU A 42 6.39 10.06 -28.24
N ASP A 43 7.35 9.17 -28.49
CA ASP A 43 8.68 9.55 -29.04
C ASP A 43 9.28 10.79 -28.33
N LEU A 44 9.28 10.71 -26.99
CA LEU A 44 9.59 11.84 -26.12
C LEU A 44 11.08 12.18 -26.14
N HIS A 45 11.41 13.47 -26.30
CA HIS A 45 12.77 13.99 -26.23
C HIS A 45 12.88 15.07 -25.14
N ILE A 46 14.06 15.25 -24.61
CA ILE A 46 14.33 16.32 -23.64
C ILE A 46 14.16 17.67 -24.31
N GLY A 47 13.38 18.56 -23.71
CA GLY A 47 13.07 19.89 -24.25
C GLY A 47 11.79 19.95 -25.07
N ASP A 48 11.10 18.83 -25.26
CA ASP A 48 9.81 18.83 -25.96
C ASP A 48 8.77 19.69 -25.25
N MET A 49 7.95 20.36 -26.06
CA MET A 49 6.67 20.93 -25.61
C MET A 49 5.64 19.81 -25.51
N VAL A 50 4.98 19.68 -24.34
CA VAL A 50 4.09 18.56 -24.08
C VAL A 50 2.69 19.03 -23.67
N TYR A 51 1.67 18.27 -24.04
CA TYR A 51 0.31 18.47 -23.58
C TYR A 51 0.14 17.78 -22.23
N VAL A 52 -0.38 18.53 -21.25
CA VAL A 52 -0.60 18.06 -19.88
C VAL A 52 -2.07 18.13 -19.55
N GLU A 53 -2.63 17.02 -19.11
CA GLU A 53 -4.00 16.94 -18.61
C GLU A 53 -4.00 16.61 -17.12
N LYS A 54 -4.99 17.21 -16.44
CA LYS A 54 -5.33 16.84 -15.07
C LYS A 54 -6.63 16.02 -15.16
N GLY A 55 -6.49 14.70 -15.31
CA GLY A 55 -7.63 13.77 -15.28
C GLY A 55 -8.39 13.89 -13.97
N GLY A 56 -9.64 13.45 -13.89
CA GLY A 56 -10.57 13.61 -12.75
C GLY A 56 -10.00 13.33 -11.36
N GLU A 57 -8.77 12.89 -11.29
CA GLU A 57 -7.91 12.81 -10.12
C GLU A 57 -6.74 13.78 -10.21
N ILE A 58 -6.19 14.10 -9.08
CA ILE A 58 -5.22 15.12 -8.72
C ILE A 58 -3.87 15.00 -9.48
N ILE A 59 -3.57 13.89 -10.16
CA ILE A 59 -2.25 13.61 -10.76
C ILE A 59 -2.21 14.06 -12.22
N PRO A 60 -1.39 15.09 -12.55
CA PRO A 60 -1.15 15.49 -13.93
C PRO A 60 -0.48 14.38 -14.73
N LYS A 61 -0.91 14.17 -15.96
CA LYS A 61 -0.31 13.22 -16.92
C LYS A 61 0.03 13.89 -18.23
N ILE A 62 1.04 13.39 -18.93
CA ILE A 62 1.37 13.80 -20.28
C ILE A 62 0.52 12.98 -21.25
N THR A 63 -0.18 13.66 -22.19
CA THR A 63 -1.05 13.05 -23.16
C THR A 63 -0.55 13.17 -24.60
N GLY A 64 0.43 14.04 -24.85
CA GLY A 64 1.01 14.22 -26.17
C GLY A 64 2.23 15.11 -26.18
N VAL A 65 2.88 15.15 -27.36
CA VAL A 65 4.02 16.01 -27.66
C VAL A 65 3.65 16.92 -28.83
N ASP A 66 3.92 18.22 -28.71
CA ASP A 66 3.80 19.15 -29.83
C ASP A 66 5.06 19.13 -30.67
N THR A 67 5.06 18.32 -31.71
CA THR A 67 6.18 18.19 -32.63
C THR A 67 6.34 19.38 -33.57
N SER A 68 5.32 20.25 -33.72
CA SER A 68 5.36 21.40 -34.61
C SER A 68 6.31 22.50 -34.12
N VAL A 69 6.57 22.54 -32.82
CA VAL A 69 7.49 23.48 -32.18
C VAL A 69 8.81 22.86 -31.75
N ARG A 70 9.11 21.63 -32.19
CA ARG A 70 10.37 20.93 -31.92
C ARG A 70 11.47 21.49 -32.84
N PHE A 71 12.06 22.64 -32.48
CA PHE A 71 13.11 23.28 -33.27
C PHE A 71 14.51 22.66 -33.14
N MET A 72 14.79 22.06 -31.98
CA MET A 72 15.99 21.29 -31.70
C MET A 72 15.60 19.94 -31.11
N ILE A 73 16.10 18.88 -31.73
CA ILE A 73 15.89 17.53 -31.24
C ILE A 73 16.84 17.30 -30.08
N GLY A 74 16.32 17.32 -28.87
CA GLY A 74 17.03 16.90 -27.67
C GLY A 74 17.30 15.39 -27.65
N GLU A 75 17.96 14.91 -26.61
CA GLU A 75 18.19 13.49 -26.43
C GLU A 75 16.86 12.74 -26.24
N LYS A 76 16.68 11.63 -26.97
CA LYS A 76 15.50 10.77 -26.81
C LYS A 76 15.44 10.19 -25.41
N VAL A 77 14.31 10.32 -24.75
CA VAL A 77 14.09 9.75 -23.42
C VAL A 77 14.00 8.23 -23.54
N LYS A 78 14.92 7.53 -22.89
CA LYS A 78 14.91 6.08 -22.75
C LYS A 78 14.54 5.70 -21.33
N PHE A 79 13.71 4.67 -21.20
CA PHE A 79 13.39 4.14 -19.87
C PHE A 79 14.63 3.52 -19.25
N ILE A 80 14.82 3.69 -17.95
CA ILE A 80 15.97 3.16 -17.22
C ILE A 80 15.94 1.64 -17.12
N THR A 81 17.11 1.01 -17.09
CA THR A 81 17.23 -0.45 -16.96
C THR A 81 17.53 -0.92 -15.54
N HIS A 82 17.92 0.00 -14.67
CA HIS A 82 18.28 -0.27 -13.28
C HIS A 82 17.49 0.63 -12.34
N CYS A 83 17.21 0.13 -11.15
CA CYS A 83 16.53 0.88 -10.11
C CYS A 83 17.35 2.12 -9.71
N PRO A 84 16.75 3.32 -9.69
CA PRO A 84 17.48 4.54 -9.34
C PRO A 84 17.89 4.60 -7.87
N GLU A 85 17.28 3.77 -7.02
CA GLU A 85 17.48 3.80 -5.58
C GLU A 85 18.47 2.74 -5.09
N CYS A 86 18.45 1.53 -5.66
CA CYS A 86 19.29 0.42 -5.19
C CYS A 86 20.15 -0.23 -6.27
N GLY A 87 20.10 0.26 -7.52
CA GLY A 87 20.91 -0.25 -8.63
C GLY A 87 20.53 -1.63 -9.17
N SER A 88 19.52 -2.30 -8.61
CA SER A 88 19.10 -3.62 -9.10
C SER A 88 18.51 -3.53 -10.49
N LYS A 89 18.79 -4.51 -11.35
CA LYS A 89 18.21 -4.60 -12.70
C LYS A 89 16.69 -4.68 -12.61
N LEU A 90 16.00 -3.82 -13.35
CA LEU A 90 14.54 -3.84 -13.41
C LEU A 90 14.04 -5.03 -14.19
N ILE A 91 12.87 -5.55 -13.80
CA ILE A 91 12.16 -6.63 -14.47
C ILE A 91 10.81 -6.14 -14.94
N ARG A 92 10.29 -6.73 -16.01
CA ARG A 92 8.92 -6.53 -16.49
C ARG A 92 8.23 -7.87 -16.53
N TYR A 93 7.11 -8.00 -15.85
CA TYR A 93 6.31 -9.22 -15.89
C TYR A 93 5.52 -9.29 -17.20
N GLU A 94 5.29 -10.50 -17.67
CA GLU A 94 4.47 -10.73 -18.88
C GLU A 94 3.06 -10.17 -18.67
N GLY A 95 2.57 -9.45 -19.68
CA GLY A 95 1.25 -8.79 -19.64
C GLY A 95 1.18 -7.53 -18.76
N GLU A 96 2.29 -7.06 -18.17
CA GLU A 96 2.31 -5.82 -17.40
C GLU A 96 3.10 -4.71 -18.10
N ALA A 97 2.53 -3.49 -18.05
CA ALA A 97 3.17 -2.31 -18.64
C ALA A 97 4.28 -1.71 -17.75
N ALA A 98 4.24 -1.98 -16.45
CA ALA A 98 5.19 -1.43 -15.49
C ALA A 98 6.47 -2.25 -15.42
N HIS A 99 7.58 -1.56 -15.15
CA HIS A 99 8.84 -2.17 -14.73
C HIS A 99 8.95 -2.16 -13.21
N TYR A 100 9.57 -3.18 -12.65
CA TYR A 100 9.65 -3.39 -11.21
C TYR A 100 11.09 -3.57 -10.75
N CYS A 101 11.41 -3.01 -9.60
CA CYS A 101 12.60 -3.35 -8.85
C CYS A 101 12.36 -4.63 -8.05
N PRO A 102 13.08 -5.74 -8.33
CA PRO A 102 12.87 -7.02 -7.64
C PRO A 102 13.46 -7.07 -6.22
N ASN A 103 14.20 -6.04 -5.81
CA ASN A 103 14.88 -6.00 -4.52
C ASN A 103 13.94 -5.55 -3.39
N GLU A 104 13.00 -6.40 -3.02
CA GLU A 104 11.96 -6.09 -2.03
C GLU A 104 12.48 -5.88 -0.61
N THR A 105 13.64 -6.47 -0.28
CA THR A 105 14.17 -6.52 1.08
C THR A 105 15.24 -5.49 1.37
N ALA A 106 15.82 -4.87 0.32
CA ALA A 106 16.91 -3.91 0.48
C ALA A 106 16.72 -2.60 -0.30
N CYS A 107 15.63 -2.43 -1.06
CA CYS A 107 15.34 -1.18 -1.74
C CYS A 107 14.63 -0.21 -0.78
N PRO A 108 15.26 0.93 -0.42
CA PRO A 108 14.74 1.81 0.64
C PRO A 108 13.29 2.29 0.42
N PRO A 109 12.86 2.75 -0.78
CA PRO A 109 11.48 3.15 -1.00
C PRO A 109 10.48 2.01 -0.82
N GLN A 110 10.85 0.77 -1.17
CA GLN A 110 9.97 -0.38 -0.97
C GLN A 110 9.81 -0.70 0.51
N ILE A 111 10.90 -0.70 1.27
CA ILE A 111 10.88 -0.94 2.72
C ILE A 111 10.04 0.13 3.40
N LYS A 112 10.36 1.40 3.18
CA LYS A 112 9.63 2.53 3.79
C LYS A 112 8.16 2.51 3.41
N GLY A 113 7.84 2.32 2.14
CA GLY A 113 6.47 2.26 1.66
C GLY A 113 5.67 1.05 2.20
N LYS A 114 6.31 -0.10 2.45
CA LYS A 114 5.69 -1.24 3.15
C LYS A 114 5.35 -0.88 4.59
N ILE A 115 6.27 -0.19 5.30
CA ILE A 115 6.04 0.27 6.67
C ILE A 115 4.93 1.33 6.72
N GLU A 116 4.95 2.31 5.82
CA GLU A 116 3.91 3.35 5.70
C GLU A 116 2.52 2.75 5.44
N HIS A 117 2.45 1.75 4.56
CA HIS A 117 1.21 1.01 4.34
C HIS A 117 0.75 0.29 5.60
N PHE A 118 1.66 -0.41 6.28
CA PHE A 118 1.37 -1.18 7.50
C PHE A 118 0.81 -0.29 8.61
N ILE A 119 1.41 0.87 8.85
CA ILE A 119 0.97 1.80 9.91
C ILE A 119 -0.30 2.57 9.55
N SER A 120 -0.72 2.56 8.29
CA SER A 120 -1.82 3.39 7.79
C SER A 120 -3.13 3.14 8.55
N ARG A 121 -4.03 4.15 8.51
CA ARG A 121 -5.35 4.11 9.19
C ARG A 121 -6.19 2.87 8.82
N LYS A 122 -6.13 2.43 7.57
CA LYS A 122 -6.87 1.27 7.08
C LYS A 122 -6.22 -0.07 7.43
N ALA A 123 -4.93 -0.07 7.73
CA ALA A 123 -4.16 -1.22 8.16
C ALA A 123 -4.07 -1.27 9.70
N MET A 124 -2.89 -1.16 10.27
CA MET A 124 -2.70 -1.28 11.72
C MET A 124 -3.08 -0.03 12.52
N ASN A 125 -3.36 1.10 11.86
CA ASN A 125 -3.79 2.37 12.48
C ASN A 125 -2.86 2.83 13.60
N ILE A 126 -1.58 2.90 13.34
CA ILE A 126 -0.60 3.35 14.34
C ILE A 126 -0.48 4.88 14.24
N ASP A 127 -1.10 5.56 15.18
CA ASP A 127 -1.05 7.01 15.25
C ASP A 127 0.34 7.51 15.70
N GLY A 128 0.71 8.71 15.25
CA GLY A 128 1.97 9.35 15.57
C GLY A 128 3.15 8.97 14.67
N LEU A 129 2.98 7.95 13.79
CA LEU A 129 3.95 7.59 12.77
C LEU A 129 3.49 8.12 11.40
N GLY A 130 4.27 9.04 10.84
CA GLY A 130 4.09 9.53 9.46
C GLY A 130 5.28 9.15 8.58
N PRO A 131 5.21 9.45 7.25
CA PRO A 131 6.30 9.13 6.31
C PRO A 131 7.66 9.72 6.71
N GLU A 132 7.68 10.93 7.28
CA GLU A 132 8.92 11.58 7.76
C GLU A 132 9.53 10.83 8.96
N THR A 133 8.69 10.36 9.87
CA THR A 133 9.13 9.59 11.05
C THR A 133 9.63 8.21 10.63
N VAL A 134 8.93 7.54 9.70
CA VAL A 134 9.37 6.25 9.12
C VAL A 134 10.72 6.42 8.43
N ASP A 135 10.92 7.47 7.63
CA ASP A 135 12.19 7.75 6.98
C ASP A 135 13.32 8.01 7.99
N MET A 136 13.03 8.75 9.05
CA MET A 136 14.00 9.01 10.13
C MET A 136 14.38 7.71 10.85
N PHE A 137 13.43 6.90 11.26
CA PHE A 137 13.69 5.62 11.95
C PHE A 137 14.47 4.65 11.06
N TYR A 138 14.12 4.59 9.77
CA TYR A 138 14.85 3.78 8.81
C TYR A 138 16.32 4.24 8.65
N ARG A 139 16.56 5.55 8.48
CA ARG A 139 17.93 6.11 8.36
C ARG A 139 18.78 5.90 9.61
N LEU A 140 18.17 5.91 10.79
CA LEU A 140 18.84 5.66 12.06
C LEU A 140 19.05 4.14 12.33
N GLY A 141 18.52 3.27 11.46
CA GLY A 141 18.63 1.81 11.65
C GLY A 141 17.74 1.25 12.75
N LEU A 142 16.76 2.01 13.24
CA LEU A 142 15.81 1.57 14.27
C LEU A 142 14.79 0.57 13.70
N ILE A 143 14.42 0.71 12.44
CA ILE A 143 13.49 -0.18 11.74
C ILE A 143 14.01 -0.55 10.36
N HIS A 144 13.85 -1.82 9.97
CA HIS A 144 14.17 -2.37 8.65
C HIS A 144 12.97 -3.08 8.03
N ASP A 145 11.98 -3.45 8.85
CA ASP A 145 10.71 -4.01 8.43
C ASP A 145 9.60 -3.66 9.43
N THR A 146 8.38 -4.12 9.15
CA THR A 146 7.20 -3.82 9.98
C THR A 146 7.23 -4.47 11.36
N ALA A 147 7.94 -5.59 11.54
CA ALA A 147 8.03 -6.27 12.83
C ALA A 147 8.99 -5.55 13.81
N ASP A 148 9.94 -4.76 13.28
CA ASP A 148 10.84 -3.96 14.13
C ASP A 148 10.07 -2.90 14.91
N LEU A 149 8.93 -2.41 14.40
CA LEU A 149 8.08 -1.45 15.12
C LEU A 149 7.70 -1.94 16.52
N TYR A 150 7.46 -3.24 16.67
CA TYR A 150 7.04 -3.85 17.95
C TYR A 150 8.21 -4.10 18.93
N ARG A 151 9.43 -3.81 18.53
CA ARG A 151 10.63 -3.86 19.36
C ARG A 151 11.06 -2.49 19.89
N LEU A 152 10.50 -1.42 19.32
CA LEU A 152 10.82 -0.05 19.73
C LEU A 152 10.38 0.19 21.17
N THR A 153 11.23 0.89 21.89
CA THR A 153 10.96 1.41 23.22
C THR A 153 10.87 2.93 23.23
N THR A 154 10.31 3.50 24.28
CA THR A 154 10.26 4.96 24.45
C THR A 154 11.66 5.58 24.41
N ASP A 155 12.65 4.88 24.96
CA ASP A 155 14.04 5.37 25.03
C ASP A 155 14.72 5.39 23.65
N ASP A 156 14.34 4.51 22.72
CA ASP A 156 14.85 4.52 21.34
C ASP A 156 14.37 5.76 20.56
N ILE A 157 13.21 6.30 20.93
CA ILE A 157 12.55 7.41 20.23
C ILE A 157 12.82 8.75 20.91
N ARG A 158 12.92 8.74 22.24
CA ARG A 158 13.15 9.93 23.03
C ARG A 158 14.46 10.61 22.62
N GLY A 159 14.39 11.91 22.39
CA GLY A 159 15.58 12.71 22.06
C GLY A 159 15.96 12.70 20.58
N LEU A 160 15.21 11.99 19.72
CA LEU A 160 15.33 12.16 18.28
C LEU A 160 14.80 13.53 17.85
N ASP A 161 15.22 13.98 16.67
CA ASP A 161 14.78 15.28 16.15
C ASP A 161 13.25 15.39 16.13
N ARG A 162 12.71 16.44 16.74
CA ARG A 162 11.27 16.71 16.91
C ARG A 162 10.50 15.65 17.72
N MET A 163 11.17 14.77 18.46
CA MET A 163 10.58 13.71 19.28
C MET A 163 10.79 13.98 20.76
N GLY A 164 9.80 14.63 21.41
CA GLY A 164 9.75 14.75 22.86
C GLY A 164 9.15 13.54 23.54
N ASP A 165 9.20 13.47 24.88
CA ASP A 165 8.68 12.38 25.71
C ASP A 165 7.25 12.00 25.34
N LYS A 166 6.35 12.97 25.25
CA LYS A 166 4.94 12.76 24.92
C LYS A 166 4.73 12.17 23.52
N SER A 167 5.57 12.57 22.54
CA SER A 167 5.49 12.01 21.17
C SER A 167 5.95 10.56 21.16
N ALA A 168 7.06 10.25 21.87
CA ALA A 168 7.57 8.90 22.01
C ALA A 168 6.55 7.98 22.70
N GLU A 169 5.96 8.42 23.81
CA GLU A 169 4.91 7.67 24.53
C GLU A 169 3.68 7.39 23.64
N ASN A 170 3.23 8.39 22.88
CA ASN A 170 2.08 8.25 21.98
C ASN A 170 2.35 7.23 20.86
N ILE A 171 3.55 7.26 20.26
CA ILE A 171 3.94 6.29 19.23
C ILE A 171 3.94 4.87 19.81
N ILE A 172 4.60 4.65 20.96
CA ILE A 172 4.64 3.32 21.59
C ILE A 172 3.24 2.86 22.00
N LYS A 173 2.40 3.76 22.52
CA LYS A 173 1.00 3.45 22.82
C LYS A 173 0.24 3.04 21.56
N GLY A 174 0.39 3.75 20.43
CA GLY A 174 -0.23 3.42 19.15
C GLY A 174 0.24 2.05 18.64
N ILE A 175 1.53 1.74 18.75
CA ILE A 175 2.09 0.44 18.40
C ILE A 175 1.46 -0.68 19.27
N MET A 176 1.34 -0.47 20.58
CA MET A 176 0.74 -1.47 21.47
C MET A 176 -0.75 -1.69 21.18
N GLN A 177 -1.50 -0.62 20.96
CA GLN A 177 -2.91 -0.69 20.59
C GLN A 177 -3.15 -1.40 19.25
N SER A 178 -2.20 -1.29 18.31
CA SER A 178 -2.32 -1.95 17.01
C SER A 178 -2.33 -3.49 17.09
N LYS A 179 -1.88 -4.09 18.19
CA LYS A 179 -1.92 -5.55 18.40
C LYS A 179 -3.33 -6.10 18.48
N GLU A 180 -4.30 -5.26 18.86
CA GLU A 180 -5.72 -5.61 18.99
C GLU A 180 -6.50 -5.42 17.67
N VAL A 181 -5.82 -4.98 16.62
CA VAL A 181 -6.45 -4.77 15.31
C VAL A 181 -6.93 -6.11 14.73
N PRO A 182 -8.19 -6.19 14.19
CA PRO A 182 -8.77 -7.43 13.70
C PRO A 182 -7.96 -8.09 12.57
N PHE A 183 -8.06 -9.41 12.47
CA PHE A 183 -7.29 -10.26 11.55
C PHE A 183 -7.34 -9.81 10.09
N GLU A 184 -8.51 -9.41 9.59
CA GLU A 184 -8.65 -8.91 8.22
C GLU A 184 -7.81 -7.66 7.94
N ARG A 185 -7.62 -6.80 8.94
CA ARG A 185 -6.78 -5.61 8.80
C ARG A 185 -5.29 -5.98 8.85
N VAL A 186 -4.93 -6.99 9.63
CA VAL A 186 -3.55 -7.51 9.62
C VAL A 186 -3.22 -8.12 8.26
N ILE A 187 -4.12 -8.93 7.67
CA ILE A 187 -3.94 -9.46 6.31
C ILE A 187 -3.74 -8.33 5.30
N PHE A 188 -4.56 -7.28 5.37
CA PHE A 188 -4.40 -6.11 4.51
C PHE A 188 -3.05 -5.40 4.76
N ALA A 189 -2.64 -5.28 6.03
CA ALA A 189 -1.39 -4.63 6.44
C ALA A 189 -0.14 -5.36 5.93
N LEU A 190 -0.18 -6.69 5.72
CA LEU A 190 0.92 -7.45 5.11
C LEU A 190 1.26 -6.95 3.70
N GLY A 191 0.33 -6.25 3.04
CA GLY A 191 0.56 -5.62 1.75
C GLY A 191 0.75 -6.60 0.60
N ILE A 192 0.16 -7.78 0.67
CA ILE A 192 0.17 -8.80 -0.39
C ILE A 192 -0.39 -8.18 -1.66
N ARG A 193 0.30 -8.36 -2.78
CA ARG A 193 -0.10 -7.75 -4.05
C ARG A 193 -1.50 -8.23 -4.45
N PHE A 194 -2.33 -7.32 -4.92
CA PHE A 194 -3.75 -7.52 -5.29
C PHE A 194 -4.68 -7.84 -4.12
N VAL A 195 -4.20 -7.95 -2.89
CA VAL A 195 -5.04 -8.11 -1.70
C VAL A 195 -5.38 -6.72 -1.13
N GLY A 196 -6.55 -6.21 -1.49
CA GLY A 196 -7.13 -4.99 -0.93
C GLY A 196 -7.99 -5.28 0.31
N GLU A 197 -8.58 -4.26 0.91
CA GLU A 197 -9.42 -4.38 2.11
C GLU A 197 -10.56 -5.40 1.94
N THR A 198 -11.26 -5.39 0.79
CA THR A 198 -12.38 -6.31 0.52
C THR A 198 -11.89 -7.76 0.45
N VAL A 199 -10.81 -8.01 -0.27
CA VAL A 199 -10.21 -9.35 -0.40
C VAL A 199 -9.69 -9.83 0.95
N ALA A 200 -9.01 -8.96 1.74
CA ALA A 200 -8.53 -9.30 3.06
C ALA A 200 -9.67 -9.72 4.02
N LYS A 201 -10.83 -9.03 3.97
CA LYS A 201 -12.02 -9.43 4.72
C LYS A 201 -12.55 -10.81 4.32
N LYS A 202 -12.55 -11.12 3.02
CA LYS A 202 -13.00 -12.44 2.52
C LYS A 202 -12.05 -13.55 2.95
N ILE A 203 -10.74 -13.31 2.87
CA ILE A 203 -9.72 -14.24 3.36
C ILE A 203 -9.90 -14.48 4.86
N ALA A 204 -10.04 -13.43 5.67
CA ALA A 204 -10.21 -13.56 7.12
C ALA A 204 -11.51 -14.28 7.52
N LYS A 205 -12.54 -14.27 6.67
CA LYS A 205 -13.76 -15.07 6.87
C LYS A 205 -13.58 -16.53 6.52
N SER A 206 -12.72 -16.85 5.54
CA SER A 206 -12.53 -18.20 5.01
C SER A 206 -11.50 -19.00 5.78
N PHE A 207 -10.54 -18.33 6.42
CA PHE A 207 -9.48 -18.97 7.19
C PHE A 207 -9.58 -18.62 8.68
N LYS A 208 -9.28 -19.60 9.51
CA LYS A 208 -9.31 -19.45 10.97
C LYS A 208 -8.16 -18.58 11.47
N ASP A 209 -6.97 -18.80 10.92
CA ASP A 209 -5.74 -18.14 11.32
C ASP A 209 -4.76 -18.01 10.14
N ILE A 210 -3.65 -17.36 10.40
CA ILE A 210 -2.62 -17.11 9.38
C ILE A 210 -1.91 -18.39 8.94
N GLU A 211 -1.80 -19.40 9.79
CA GLU A 211 -1.17 -20.67 9.47
C GLU A 211 -2.01 -21.46 8.47
N GLU A 212 -3.33 -21.42 8.61
CA GLU A 212 -4.23 -22.05 7.64
C GLU A 212 -4.12 -21.35 6.28
N LEU A 213 -4.05 -20.02 6.25
CA LEU A 213 -3.83 -19.24 5.02
C LEU A 213 -2.46 -19.53 4.41
N GLU A 214 -1.40 -19.65 5.22
CA GLU A 214 -0.04 -19.92 4.76
C GLU A 214 0.10 -21.30 4.07
N ASN A 215 -0.70 -22.28 4.51
CA ASN A 215 -0.72 -23.65 4.01
C ASN A 215 -1.83 -23.91 2.97
N ALA A 216 -2.61 -22.88 2.60
CA ALA A 216 -3.66 -23.01 1.61
C ALA A 216 -3.08 -23.33 0.21
N ASP A 217 -3.80 -24.12 -0.55
CA ASP A 217 -3.49 -24.40 -1.94
C ASP A 217 -4.25 -23.46 -2.91
N LEU A 218 -3.93 -23.57 -4.19
CA LEU A 218 -4.51 -22.72 -5.24
C LEU A 218 -6.03 -22.94 -5.33
N GLU A 219 -6.49 -24.17 -5.22
CA GLU A 219 -7.91 -24.53 -5.37
C GLU A 219 -8.73 -23.95 -4.23
N THR A 220 -8.28 -24.10 -3.01
CA THR A 220 -8.91 -23.51 -1.81
C THR A 220 -9.05 -22.00 -1.93
N LEU A 221 -7.98 -21.31 -2.40
CA LEU A 221 -8.01 -19.86 -2.56
C LEU A 221 -8.97 -19.41 -3.66
N ILE A 222 -9.02 -20.08 -4.80
CA ILE A 222 -9.91 -19.74 -5.93
C ILE A 222 -11.38 -19.96 -5.58
N ASN A 223 -11.69 -20.92 -4.71
CA ASN A 223 -13.06 -21.19 -4.25
C ASN A 223 -13.64 -20.08 -3.38
N ILE A 224 -12.83 -19.12 -2.91
CA ILE A 224 -13.30 -17.95 -2.19
C ILE A 224 -13.84 -16.93 -3.19
N ASP A 225 -15.06 -16.45 -2.94
CA ASP A 225 -15.72 -15.46 -3.79
C ASP A 225 -14.84 -14.21 -4.02
N GLU A 226 -14.78 -13.72 -5.27
CA GLU A 226 -13.92 -12.62 -5.76
C GLU A 226 -12.40 -12.90 -5.71
N ILE A 227 -11.93 -14.08 -5.35
CA ILE A 227 -10.51 -14.44 -5.43
C ILE A 227 -10.26 -15.23 -6.71
N GLY A 228 -9.85 -14.51 -7.76
CA GLY A 228 -9.41 -15.13 -9.01
C GLY A 228 -7.96 -15.64 -8.92
N GLU A 229 -7.56 -16.41 -9.94
CA GLU A 229 -6.24 -17.05 -10.03
C GLU A 229 -5.07 -16.07 -9.79
N LYS A 230 -5.17 -14.84 -10.29
CA LYS A 230 -4.12 -13.80 -10.12
C LYS A 230 -3.91 -13.43 -8.65
N ILE A 231 -4.98 -13.31 -7.88
CA ILE A 231 -4.91 -12.99 -6.44
C ILE A 231 -4.41 -14.21 -5.69
N ALA A 232 -4.95 -15.39 -5.96
CA ALA A 232 -4.54 -16.65 -5.34
C ALA A 232 -3.05 -16.91 -5.52
N ARG A 233 -2.53 -16.81 -6.76
CA ARG A 233 -1.09 -16.93 -7.03
C ARG A 233 -0.24 -15.89 -6.30
N SER A 234 -0.75 -14.66 -6.14
CA SER A 234 -0.04 -13.63 -5.38
C SER A 234 0.07 -13.98 -3.90
N ILE A 235 -0.96 -14.56 -3.30
CA ILE A 235 -0.95 -15.04 -1.92
C ILE A 235 0.04 -16.19 -1.77
N LEU A 236 -0.02 -17.19 -2.64
CA LEU A 236 0.92 -18.32 -2.63
C LEU A 236 2.38 -17.86 -2.77
N ASN A 237 2.65 -16.95 -3.71
CA ASN A 237 4.00 -16.41 -3.90
C ASN A 237 4.49 -15.63 -2.68
N TYR A 238 3.59 -14.92 -2.00
CA TYR A 238 3.95 -14.19 -0.78
C TYR A 238 4.43 -15.16 0.31
N PHE A 239 3.71 -16.24 0.56
CA PHE A 239 4.06 -17.25 1.57
C PHE A 239 5.13 -18.24 1.09
N ALA A 240 5.37 -18.38 -0.21
CA ALA A 240 6.53 -19.14 -0.72
C ALA A 240 7.87 -18.44 -0.38
N ASN A 241 7.84 -17.12 -0.16
CA ASN A 241 9.04 -16.36 0.21
C ASN A 241 9.35 -16.53 1.71
N GLU A 242 10.51 -17.14 2.00
CA GLU A 242 10.96 -17.39 3.38
C GLU A 242 11.08 -16.11 4.23
N SER A 243 11.48 -14.99 3.62
CA SER A 243 11.57 -13.70 4.31
C SER A 243 10.21 -13.22 4.80
N ASN A 244 9.16 -13.41 3.99
CA ASN A 244 7.79 -13.04 4.38
C ASN A 244 7.27 -13.96 5.49
N ARG A 245 7.53 -15.26 5.44
CA ARG A 245 7.17 -16.17 6.54
C ARG A 245 7.87 -15.79 7.84
N LYS A 246 9.17 -15.49 7.78
CA LYS A 246 9.91 -15.01 8.95
C LYS A 246 9.32 -13.72 9.52
N LEU A 247 8.92 -12.79 8.64
CA LEU A 247 8.24 -11.55 9.04
C LEU A 247 6.93 -11.84 9.76
N VAL A 248 6.07 -12.69 9.18
CA VAL A 248 4.79 -13.10 9.80
C VAL A 248 5.03 -13.80 11.16
N GLY A 249 6.02 -14.69 11.25
CA GLY A 249 6.41 -15.32 12.52
C GLY A 249 6.83 -14.32 13.59
N ARG A 250 7.57 -13.27 13.20
CA ARG A 250 7.97 -12.18 14.13
C ARG A 250 6.76 -11.34 14.57
N LEU A 251 5.82 -11.04 13.66
CA LEU A 251 4.57 -10.35 14.00
C LEU A 251 3.71 -11.18 14.94
N LYS A 252 3.65 -12.50 14.74
CA LYS A 252 3.00 -13.44 15.67
C LYS A 252 3.63 -13.41 17.06
N THR A 253 4.96 -13.48 17.12
CA THR A 253 5.70 -13.39 18.38
C THR A 253 5.51 -12.04 19.07
N ALA A 254 5.31 -10.97 18.31
CA ALA A 254 5.00 -9.64 18.83
C ALA A 254 3.59 -9.54 19.43
N GLY A 255 2.72 -10.53 19.18
CA GLY A 255 1.38 -10.64 19.76
C GLY A 255 0.29 -9.97 18.94
N LEU A 256 0.45 -9.88 17.61
CA LEU A 256 -0.61 -9.41 16.72
C LEU A 256 -1.73 -10.45 16.61
N GLN A 257 -2.96 -9.98 16.41
CA GLN A 257 -4.13 -10.83 16.21
C GLN A 257 -4.12 -11.44 14.80
N LEU A 258 -3.43 -12.58 14.66
CA LEU A 258 -3.30 -13.33 13.40
C LEU A 258 -4.32 -14.47 13.29
N TYR A 259 -5.46 -14.33 13.94
CA TYR A 259 -6.54 -15.31 13.99
C TYR A 259 -7.88 -14.61 14.13
N ARG A 260 -8.95 -15.30 13.78
CA ARG A 260 -10.32 -14.88 14.02
C ARG A 260 -10.77 -15.35 15.40
N PRO A 261 -11.25 -14.46 16.29
CA PRO A 261 -11.78 -14.84 17.60
C PRO A 261 -12.95 -15.82 17.48
N GLU A 262 -13.08 -16.77 18.42
CA GLU A 262 -14.17 -17.75 18.40
C GLU A 262 -15.56 -17.12 18.55
N GLU A 263 -15.66 -15.96 19.17
CA GLU A 263 -16.92 -15.20 19.31
C GLU A 263 -17.47 -14.76 17.95
N ASP A 264 -16.62 -14.46 16.98
CA ASP A 264 -17.02 -14.15 15.60
C ASP A 264 -17.45 -15.41 14.82
N LEU A 265 -17.11 -16.60 15.29
CA LEU A 265 -17.52 -17.87 14.71
C LEU A 265 -18.91 -18.33 15.22
N SER A 266 -19.28 -17.94 16.44
CA SER A 266 -20.52 -18.36 17.11
C SER A 266 -21.70 -17.42 16.94
N GLY A 267 -21.48 -16.22 16.37
CA GLY A 267 -22.43 -15.09 16.41
C GLY A 267 -23.51 -15.04 15.33
N HIS A 268 -23.52 -15.90 14.34
CA HIS A 268 -24.60 -15.93 13.35
C HIS A 268 -25.70 -16.88 13.76
N THR A 269 -26.64 -16.37 14.56
CA THR A 269 -27.94 -17.05 14.70
C THR A 269 -28.81 -16.58 13.53
N ASP A 270 -29.38 -17.51 12.75
CA ASP A 270 -30.33 -17.24 11.65
C ASP A 270 -31.66 -16.64 12.11
N LYS A 271 -31.76 -16.22 13.38
CA LYS A 271 -32.98 -15.66 13.98
C LYS A 271 -33.54 -14.44 13.26
N LEU A 272 -32.69 -13.71 12.52
CA LEU A 272 -33.06 -12.51 11.78
C LEU A 272 -32.79 -12.63 10.27
N ALA A 273 -32.52 -13.82 9.77
CA ALA A 273 -32.31 -14.07 8.35
C ALA A 273 -33.58 -13.68 7.55
N GLY A 274 -33.40 -12.84 6.54
CA GLY A 274 -34.49 -12.33 5.69
C GLY A 274 -35.30 -11.17 6.30
N GLN A 275 -34.96 -10.66 7.48
CA GLN A 275 -35.61 -9.48 8.06
C GLN A 275 -34.79 -8.20 7.79
N SER A 276 -35.45 -7.13 7.35
CA SER A 276 -34.86 -5.80 7.26
C SER A 276 -35.10 -5.06 8.57
N ILE A 277 -34.03 -4.70 9.27
CA ILE A 277 -34.09 -3.99 10.55
C ILE A 277 -33.60 -2.56 10.34
N VAL A 278 -34.42 -1.59 10.73
CA VAL A 278 -34.02 -0.17 10.78
C VAL A 278 -33.73 0.18 12.23
N ILE A 279 -32.50 0.60 12.48
CA ILE A 279 -32.04 1.01 13.80
C ILE A 279 -31.92 2.54 13.79
N SER A 280 -32.71 3.23 14.64
CA SER A 280 -32.63 4.68 14.81
C SER A 280 -32.44 5.01 16.29
N GLY A 281 -31.53 5.92 16.61
CA GLY A 281 -31.27 6.37 17.97
C GLY A 281 -29.85 6.88 18.21
N VAL A 282 -29.59 7.34 19.44
CA VAL A 282 -28.25 7.73 19.90
C VAL A 282 -27.62 6.50 20.59
N PHE A 283 -26.51 6.05 20.04
CA PHE A 283 -25.80 4.87 20.56
C PHE A 283 -24.76 5.29 21.60
N THR A 284 -24.81 4.72 22.79
CA THR A 284 -23.90 5.07 23.91
C THR A 284 -22.62 4.23 23.95
N HIS A 285 -22.59 3.05 23.30
CA HIS A 285 -21.47 2.12 23.39
C HIS A 285 -20.78 1.81 22.06
N HIS A 286 -21.42 2.08 20.91
CA HIS A 286 -20.84 1.81 19.60
C HIS A 286 -21.13 2.97 18.64
N SER A 287 -20.22 3.23 17.69
CA SER A 287 -20.46 4.23 16.65
C SER A 287 -21.54 3.75 15.68
N CYS A 288 -22.31 4.68 15.10
CA CYS A 288 -23.37 4.37 14.12
C CYS A 288 -22.84 3.61 12.88
N LEU A 289 -21.56 3.62 12.60
CA LEU A 289 -20.92 2.88 11.51
C LEU A 289 -20.94 1.34 11.68
N LEU A 290 -21.13 0.85 12.90
CA LEU A 290 -21.29 -0.60 13.18
C LEU A 290 -22.67 -1.13 12.81
N TYR A 291 -23.65 -0.24 12.57
CA TYR A 291 -25.06 -0.60 12.38
C TYR A 291 -25.61 -0.16 11.03
N THR A 292 -24.80 0.37 10.11
CA THR A 292 -25.29 0.80 8.81
C THR A 292 -25.51 -0.39 7.88
N SER A 293 -26.75 -0.81 7.79
CA SER A 293 -27.33 -1.27 6.53
C SER A 293 -27.19 -0.13 5.51
N PRO A 294 -26.80 -0.37 4.23
CA PRO A 294 -26.73 0.68 3.22
C PRO A 294 -28.07 1.42 3.14
N SER A 295 -28.02 2.74 3.24
CA SER A 295 -29.18 3.61 3.06
C SER A 295 -29.78 3.37 1.67
N PRO A 296 -31.12 3.44 1.49
CA PRO A 296 -31.72 3.41 0.16
C PRO A 296 -31.19 4.45 -0.83
N ARG A 297 -30.47 5.47 -0.35
CA ARG A 297 -29.77 6.46 -1.18
C ARG A 297 -28.43 5.95 -1.73
N ASP A 298 -27.84 4.92 -1.14
CA ASP A 298 -26.55 4.33 -1.54
C ASP A 298 -26.73 3.18 -2.54
N MET A 299 -28.00 2.85 -2.88
CA MET A 299 -28.37 1.81 -3.85
C MET A 299 -28.81 2.37 -5.23
N ARG A 300 -28.32 3.55 -5.62
CA ARG A 300 -28.55 4.09 -6.98
C ARG A 300 -27.26 4.22 -7.77
#